data_b23f0c2196b0594a552b32d5ddc03607
#
_entry.id   b23f0c2196b0594a552b32d5ddc03607
#
_cell.length_a   1.000
_cell.length_b   1.000
_cell.length_c   1.000
_cell.angle_alpha   90.00
_cell.angle_beta   90.00
_cell.angle_gamma   90.00
#
_symmetry.space_group_name_H-M   'P 1'
#
loop_
_entity.id
_entity.type
_entity.pdbx_description
1 polymer ?
#
loop_
_entity_poly.entity_id
_entity_poly.type
_entity_poly.pdbx_seq_one_letter_code
_entity_poly.pdbx_strand_id
1 'polypeptide(L)'
;SGNPVFAVALAHFILHEPLKKNHLLAIGVELVGILFILNPAHLEISLRGFLEIITATLLFATYGTLCKLRLPRLGALVITTFNMLIGGLELLFLLLLGEIPAVGALYSGLGLEIFAGIPFFTGFTLKTTLLLCHVGIGCAAIGFLLTAKITEYTSATEASFVYLVKPILATALAVVVYHEHISVNRMVGIAFFVAASLCVSVPVLREMRRERAVKT
;
A
#
# COMPACT_ATOMS: atom_id res chain seq x y z
N SER A 1 4.31 6.52 0.69
CA SER A 1 5.16 5.34 0.38
C SER A 1 6.00 4.80 1.53
N GLY A 2 5.94 5.26 2.77
CA GLY A 2 6.77 4.80 3.90
C GLY A 2 6.53 3.35 4.38
N ASN A 3 5.78 2.54 3.64
CA ASN A 3 5.48 1.16 4.03
C ASN A 3 6.72 0.27 4.20
N PRO A 4 7.75 0.30 3.33
CA PRO A 4 8.95 -0.50 3.50
C PRO A 4 9.69 -0.27 4.81
N VAL A 5 9.70 0.96 5.32
CA VAL A 5 10.35 1.30 6.60
C VAL A 5 9.76 0.48 7.75
N PHE A 6 8.43 0.53 7.89
CA PHE A 6 7.72 -0.22 8.93
C PHE A 6 7.70 -1.73 8.65
N ALA A 7 7.56 -2.13 7.39
CA ALA A 7 7.54 -3.54 7.02
C ALA A 7 8.86 -4.24 7.33
N VAL A 8 10.01 -3.61 7.04
CA VAL A 8 11.34 -4.14 7.38
C VAL A 8 11.50 -4.30 8.89
N ALA A 9 11.10 -3.28 9.66
CA ALA A 9 11.18 -3.33 11.13
C ALA A 9 10.30 -4.47 11.68
N LEU A 10 9.02 -4.51 11.28
CA LEU A 10 8.08 -5.54 11.76
C LEU A 10 8.48 -6.96 11.30
N ALA A 11 8.94 -7.11 10.05
CA ALA A 11 9.43 -8.39 9.56
C ALA A 11 10.66 -8.89 10.35
N HIS A 12 11.56 -7.99 10.72
CA HIS A 12 12.69 -8.34 11.56
C HIS A 12 12.25 -8.77 12.97
N PHE A 13 11.40 -8.00 13.66
CA PHE A 13 10.98 -8.30 15.02
C PHE A 13 9.98 -9.45 15.14
N ILE A 14 9.05 -9.60 14.19
CA ILE A 14 7.95 -10.58 14.27
C ILE A 14 8.30 -11.87 13.51
N LEU A 15 8.88 -11.74 12.30
CA LEU A 15 9.20 -12.89 11.43
C LEU A 15 10.64 -13.36 11.56
N HIS A 16 11.47 -12.63 12.33
CA HIS A 16 12.91 -12.86 12.45
C HIS A 16 13.64 -12.84 11.09
N GLU A 17 13.13 -12.05 10.13
CA GLU A 17 13.79 -11.88 8.84
C GLU A 17 15.15 -11.16 9.02
N PRO A 18 16.21 -11.62 8.32
CA PRO A 18 17.52 -10.98 8.43
C PRO A 18 17.52 -9.58 7.81
N LEU A 19 18.06 -8.61 8.54
CA LEU A 19 18.30 -7.27 8.01
C LEU A 19 19.47 -7.30 7.03
N LYS A 20 19.17 -7.25 5.73
CA LYS A 20 20.19 -7.16 4.68
C LYS A 20 20.61 -5.69 4.49
N LYS A 21 21.90 -5.43 4.22
CA LYS A 21 22.43 -4.07 4.01
C LYS A 21 21.72 -3.33 2.86
N ASN A 22 21.33 -4.07 1.82
CA ASN A 22 20.60 -3.51 0.67
C ASN A 22 19.18 -3.05 1.04
N HIS A 23 18.51 -3.66 2.02
CA HIS A 23 17.21 -3.21 2.52
C HIS A 23 17.35 -1.87 3.27
N LEU A 24 18.36 -1.75 4.14
CA LEU A 24 18.64 -0.50 4.86
C LEU A 24 19.05 0.63 3.91
N LEU A 25 19.87 0.32 2.91
CA LEU A 25 20.23 1.27 1.86
C LEU A 25 19.00 1.73 1.08
N ALA A 26 18.13 0.81 0.68
CA ALA A 26 16.90 1.13 -0.04
C ALA A 26 15.96 2.03 0.78
N ILE A 27 15.81 1.77 2.09
CA ILE A 27 15.03 2.63 2.99
C ILE A 27 15.64 4.04 3.05
N GLY A 28 16.96 4.16 3.19
CA GLY A 28 17.63 5.47 3.21
C GLY A 28 17.40 6.26 1.92
N VAL A 29 17.53 5.59 0.77
CA VAL A 29 17.29 6.18 -0.56
C VAL A 29 15.80 6.55 -0.73
N GLU A 30 14.88 5.72 -0.25
CA GLU A 30 13.43 6.00 -0.25
C GLU A 30 13.08 7.24 0.56
N LEU A 31 13.62 7.35 1.79
CA LEU A 31 13.37 8.52 2.65
C LEU A 31 13.85 9.82 2.00
N VAL A 32 15.01 9.81 1.33
CA VAL A 32 15.47 10.96 0.54
C VAL A 32 14.48 11.27 -0.58
N GLY A 33 14.00 10.27 -1.31
CA GLY A 33 12.98 10.45 -2.36
C GLY A 33 11.67 11.05 -1.83
N ILE A 34 11.22 10.62 -0.66
CA ILE A 34 10.04 11.19 0.02
C ILE A 34 10.24 12.67 0.31
N LEU A 35 11.41 13.07 0.83
CA LEU A 35 11.71 14.47 1.12
C LEU A 35 11.67 15.35 -0.13
N PHE A 36 12.16 14.85 -1.27
CA PHE A 36 12.08 15.58 -2.54
C PHE A 36 10.62 15.73 -3.03
N ILE A 37 9.81 14.67 -2.95
CA ILE A 37 8.40 14.72 -3.38
C ILE A 37 7.59 15.66 -2.49
N LEU A 38 7.80 15.58 -1.19
CA LEU A 38 7.07 16.39 -0.22
C LEU A 38 7.40 17.86 -0.31
N ASN A 39 8.62 18.23 -0.77
CA ASN A 39 9.10 19.60 -0.81
C ASN A 39 8.85 20.36 0.51
N PRO A 40 9.58 20.07 1.59
CA PRO A 40 9.29 20.56 2.95
C PRO A 40 9.18 22.09 3.06
N ALA A 41 9.79 22.83 2.12
CA ALA A 41 9.74 24.31 2.10
C ALA A 41 8.34 24.88 1.80
N HIS A 42 7.41 24.06 1.29
CA HIS A 42 6.05 24.47 0.92
C HIS A 42 4.96 23.60 1.56
N LEU A 43 5.32 22.79 2.56
CA LEU A 43 4.37 21.91 3.24
C LEU A 43 3.77 22.60 4.48
N GLU A 44 2.48 22.81 4.44
CA GLU A 44 1.67 23.00 5.65
C GLU A 44 1.31 21.62 6.19
N ILE A 45 2.15 21.07 7.06
CA ILE A 45 1.90 19.74 7.66
C ILE A 45 0.94 19.91 8.83
N SER A 46 -0.27 19.43 8.69
CA SER A 46 -1.17 19.22 9.83
C SER A 46 -0.63 18.05 10.68
N LEU A 47 -0.40 18.30 11.98
CA LEU A 47 0.01 17.25 12.93
C LEU A 47 -0.98 16.07 12.92
N ARG A 48 -2.27 16.36 12.83
CA ARG A 48 -3.33 15.34 12.73
C ARG A 48 -3.14 14.47 11.48
N GLY A 49 -3.01 15.08 10.29
CA GLY A 49 -2.82 14.34 9.05
C GLY A 49 -1.52 13.52 9.04
N PHE A 50 -0.46 14.04 9.67
CA PHE A 50 0.78 13.29 9.84
C PHE A 50 0.59 12.04 10.70
N LEU A 51 -0.07 12.15 11.86
CA LEU A 51 -0.36 11.02 12.74
C LEU A 51 -1.27 9.99 12.07
N GLU A 52 -2.27 10.43 11.32
CA GLU A 52 -3.17 9.55 10.55
C GLU A 52 -2.40 8.73 9.52
N ILE A 53 -1.50 9.36 8.75
CA ILE A 53 -0.67 8.66 7.74
C ILE A 53 0.28 7.66 8.41
N ILE A 54 0.96 8.03 9.49
CA ILE A 54 1.85 7.13 10.22
C ILE A 54 1.08 5.92 10.75
N THR A 55 -0.08 6.15 11.39
CA THR A 55 -0.93 5.08 11.92
C THR A 55 -1.41 4.15 10.81
N ALA A 56 -1.93 4.70 9.71
CA ALA A 56 -2.39 3.90 8.57
C ALA A 56 -1.26 3.07 7.96
N THR A 57 -0.06 3.65 7.81
CA THR A 57 1.10 2.95 7.27
C THR A 57 1.58 1.82 8.20
N LEU A 58 1.61 2.07 9.51
CA LEU A 58 1.97 1.06 10.51
C LEU A 58 0.97 -0.10 10.52
N LEU A 59 -0.34 0.19 10.51
CA LEU A 59 -1.38 -0.83 10.44
C LEU A 59 -1.27 -1.66 9.16
N PHE A 60 -1.01 -1.01 8.02
CA PHE A 60 -0.84 -1.69 6.75
C PHE A 60 0.41 -2.58 6.71
N ALA A 61 1.53 -2.11 7.25
CA ALA A 61 2.75 -2.92 7.38
C ALA A 61 2.54 -4.11 8.34
N THR A 62 1.81 -3.90 9.44
CA THR A 62 1.43 -4.98 10.38
C THR A 62 0.57 -6.03 9.69
N TYR A 63 -0.44 -5.60 8.92
CA TYR A 63 -1.26 -6.50 8.11
C TYR A 63 -0.40 -7.36 7.18
N GLY A 64 0.51 -6.75 6.40
CA GLY A 64 1.41 -7.48 5.48
C GLY A 64 2.29 -8.51 6.21
N THR A 65 2.81 -8.15 7.37
CA THR A 65 3.64 -9.03 8.21
C THR A 65 2.83 -10.21 8.77
N LEU A 66 1.63 -9.95 9.29
CA LEU A 66 0.73 -11.01 9.78
C LEU A 66 0.23 -11.94 8.66
N CYS A 67 -0.03 -11.38 7.47
CA CYS A 67 -0.34 -12.18 6.29
C CYS A 67 0.79 -13.17 5.98
N LYS A 68 2.05 -12.73 6.01
CA LYS A 68 3.21 -13.59 5.76
C LYS A 68 3.27 -14.78 6.73
N LEU A 69 2.91 -14.59 8.00
CA LEU A 69 2.84 -15.70 8.97
C LEU A 69 1.82 -16.77 8.59
N ARG A 70 0.73 -16.41 7.94
CA ARG A 70 -0.39 -17.30 7.63
C ARG A 70 -0.38 -17.83 6.21
N LEU A 71 0.30 -17.15 5.28
CA LEU A 71 0.40 -17.53 3.86
C LEU A 71 0.85 -18.98 3.63
N PRO A 72 1.88 -19.52 4.34
CA PRO A 72 2.31 -20.91 4.12
C PRO A 72 1.25 -21.97 4.45
N ARG A 73 0.28 -21.62 5.32
CA ARG A 73 -0.79 -22.55 5.73
C ARG A 73 -2.08 -22.39 4.93
N LEU A 74 -2.44 -21.15 4.62
CA LEU A 74 -3.74 -20.84 4.03
C LEU A 74 -3.68 -20.52 2.54
N GLY A 75 -2.51 -20.12 2.04
CA GLY A 75 -2.34 -19.66 0.67
C GLY A 75 -2.90 -18.25 0.40
N ALA A 76 -2.40 -17.62 -0.66
CA ALA A 76 -2.73 -16.23 -0.99
C ALA A 76 -4.22 -16.03 -1.32
N LEU A 77 -4.85 -16.98 -2.01
CA LEU A 77 -6.27 -16.86 -2.40
C LEU A 77 -7.19 -16.80 -1.18
N VAL A 78 -7.01 -17.74 -0.24
CA VAL A 78 -7.85 -17.82 0.98
C VAL A 78 -7.68 -16.55 1.82
N ILE A 79 -6.43 -16.13 2.07
CA ILE A 79 -6.17 -14.92 2.87
C ILE A 79 -6.79 -13.70 2.20
N THR A 80 -6.62 -13.52 0.89
CA THR A 80 -7.18 -12.37 0.17
C THR A 80 -8.71 -12.38 0.20
N THR A 81 -9.33 -13.54 -0.02
CA THR A 81 -10.80 -13.66 -0.01
C THR A 81 -11.38 -13.31 1.36
N PHE A 82 -10.83 -13.88 2.44
CA PHE A 82 -11.30 -13.57 3.79
C PHE A 82 -11.03 -12.13 4.19
N ASN A 83 -9.88 -11.57 3.82
CA ASN A 83 -9.56 -10.17 4.07
C ASN A 83 -10.56 -9.23 3.38
N MET A 84 -10.87 -9.47 2.09
CA MET A 84 -11.83 -8.66 1.36
C MET A 84 -13.24 -8.80 1.92
N LEU A 85 -13.65 -10.03 2.28
CA LEU A 85 -14.97 -10.29 2.86
C LEU A 85 -15.14 -9.63 4.23
N ILE A 86 -14.18 -9.86 5.14
CA ILE A 86 -14.25 -9.31 6.51
C ILE A 86 -14.15 -7.79 6.46
N GLY A 87 -13.18 -7.23 5.72
CA GLY A 87 -13.03 -5.78 5.58
C GLY A 87 -14.24 -5.11 4.91
N GLY A 88 -14.85 -5.77 3.93
CA GLY A 88 -16.09 -5.30 3.31
C GLY A 88 -17.29 -5.31 4.28
N LEU A 89 -17.43 -6.38 5.08
CA LEU A 89 -18.47 -6.46 6.11
C LEU A 89 -18.24 -5.45 7.23
N GLU A 90 -17.01 -5.25 7.67
CA GLU A 90 -16.64 -4.24 8.67
C GLU A 90 -16.98 -2.83 8.18
N LEU A 91 -16.59 -2.51 6.94
CA LEU A 91 -16.92 -1.21 6.33
C LEU A 91 -18.44 -1.02 6.20
N LEU A 92 -19.15 -2.02 5.72
CA LEU A 92 -20.60 -1.98 5.63
C LEU A 92 -21.24 -1.75 7.01
N PHE A 93 -20.76 -2.42 8.04
CA PHE A 93 -21.23 -2.26 9.40
C PHE A 93 -20.99 -0.82 9.92
N LEU A 94 -19.82 -0.25 9.69
CA LEU A 94 -19.52 1.15 10.05
C LEU A 94 -20.44 2.14 9.32
N LEU A 95 -20.68 1.91 8.02
CA LEU A 95 -21.60 2.75 7.24
C LEU A 95 -23.04 2.67 7.74
N LEU A 96 -23.53 1.47 8.06
CA LEU A 96 -24.88 1.27 8.62
C LEU A 96 -25.02 1.92 10.01
N LEU A 97 -23.98 1.85 10.83
CA LEU A 97 -23.96 2.58 12.11
C LEU A 97 -24.05 4.10 11.92
N GLY A 98 -23.42 4.64 10.87
CA GLY A 98 -23.47 6.05 10.53
C GLY A 98 -24.83 6.59 10.15
N GLU A 99 -25.80 5.71 9.80
CA GLU A 99 -27.19 6.06 9.56
C GLU A 99 -27.98 6.36 10.86
N ILE A 100 -27.45 5.92 12.01
CA ILE A 100 -28.04 6.24 13.31
C ILE A 100 -27.69 7.69 13.68
N PRO A 101 -28.66 8.60 13.90
CA PRO A 101 -28.39 10.04 14.07
C PRO A 101 -27.35 10.36 15.16
N ALA A 102 -27.37 9.64 16.28
CA ALA A 102 -26.42 9.84 17.37
C ALA A 102 -24.98 9.42 16.97
N VAL A 103 -24.85 8.34 16.20
CA VAL A 103 -23.55 7.85 15.71
C VAL A 103 -23.04 8.73 14.58
N GLY A 104 -23.91 9.15 13.66
CA GLY A 104 -23.57 10.11 12.60
C GLY A 104 -23.05 11.43 13.14
N ALA A 105 -23.69 11.96 14.22
CA ALA A 105 -23.21 13.16 14.91
C ALA A 105 -21.84 12.94 15.57
N LEU A 106 -21.60 11.75 16.16
CA LEU A 106 -20.29 11.38 16.70
C LEU A 106 -19.23 11.30 15.59
N TYR A 107 -19.55 10.68 14.45
CA TYR A 107 -18.65 10.61 13.29
C TYR A 107 -18.25 12.00 12.81
N SER A 108 -19.23 12.92 12.68
CA SER A 108 -18.97 14.30 12.29
C SER A 108 -18.08 15.03 13.30
N GLY A 109 -18.30 14.80 14.61
CA GLY A 109 -17.45 15.37 15.66
C GLY A 109 -16.01 14.84 15.66
N LEU A 110 -15.81 13.63 15.16
CA LEU A 110 -14.47 13.01 15.01
C LEU A 110 -13.80 13.30 13.66
N GLY A 111 -14.50 14.02 12.73
CA GLY A 111 -14.02 14.25 11.37
C GLY A 111 -14.07 12.98 10.48
N LEU A 112 -14.99 12.08 10.79
CA LEU A 112 -15.28 10.84 10.06
C LEU A 112 -16.59 10.95 9.26
N GLU A 113 -16.88 12.14 8.77
CA GLU A 113 -18.11 12.47 8.02
C GLU A 113 -18.36 11.57 6.81
N ILE A 114 -17.26 11.02 6.24
CA ILE A 114 -17.32 10.08 5.11
C ILE A 114 -18.08 8.78 5.42
N PHE A 115 -18.34 8.48 6.69
CA PHE A 115 -19.10 7.31 7.13
C PHE A 115 -20.54 7.64 7.57
N ALA A 116 -20.95 8.91 7.50
CA ALA A 116 -22.28 9.36 7.95
C ALA A 116 -23.16 9.75 6.76
N GLY A 117 -24.42 9.24 6.76
CA GLY A 117 -25.47 9.65 5.81
C GLY A 117 -25.15 9.31 4.36
N ILE A 118 -24.53 8.16 4.08
CA ILE A 118 -24.17 7.74 2.73
C ILE A 118 -25.37 7.10 2.03
N PRO A 119 -25.85 7.65 0.92
CA PRO A 119 -26.94 7.06 0.18
C PRO A 119 -26.53 5.77 -0.51
N PHE A 120 -26.92 4.61 0.02
CA PHE A 120 -26.52 3.29 -0.50
C PHE A 120 -27.04 2.98 -1.91
N PHE A 121 -28.17 3.55 -2.31
CA PHE A 121 -28.86 3.17 -3.55
C PHE A 121 -29.08 4.32 -4.52
N THR A 122 -28.60 5.52 -4.23
CA THR A 122 -28.71 6.67 -5.12
C THR A 122 -27.44 6.89 -5.93
N GLY A 123 -27.59 7.35 -7.17
CA GLY A 123 -26.44 7.65 -8.04
C GLY A 123 -25.85 6.45 -8.78
N PHE A 124 -26.44 5.25 -8.68
CA PHE A 124 -26.05 4.10 -9.48
C PHE A 124 -26.50 4.25 -10.93
N THR A 125 -25.55 4.51 -11.81
CA THR A 125 -25.70 4.42 -13.25
C THR A 125 -24.87 3.25 -13.76
N LEU A 126 -25.11 2.79 -14.98
CA LEU A 126 -24.28 1.75 -15.60
C LEU A 126 -22.79 2.13 -15.57
N LYS A 127 -22.46 3.41 -15.83
CA LYS A 127 -21.08 3.92 -15.79
C LYS A 127 -20.48 3.82 -14.39
N THR A 128 -21.19 4.29 -13.35
CA THR A 128 -20.69 4.24 -11.97
C THR A 128 -20.55 2.80 -11.48
N THR A 129 -21.48 1.91 -11.84
CA THR A 129 -21.42 0.49 -11.51
C THR A 129 -20.21 -0.18 -12.16
N LEU A 130 -19.96 0.07 -13.46
CA LEU A 130 -18.77 -0.47 -14.15
C LEU A 130 -17.46 0.04 -13.53
N LEU A 131 -17.41 1.33 -13.14
CA LEU A 131 -16.24 1.90 -12.46
C LEU A 131 -16.04 1.27 -11.08
N LEU A 132 -17.09 1.06 -10.30
CA LEU A 132 -17.01 0.37 -9.01
C LEU A 132 -16.54 -1.08 -9.17
N CYS A 133 -17.08 -1.81 -10.15
CA CYS A 133 -16.60 -3.17 -10.46
C CYS A 133 -15.12 -3.16 -10.88
N HIS A 134 -14.69 -2.19 -11.69
CA HIS A 134 -13.29 -2.08 -12.10
C HIS A 134 -12.37 -1.81 -10.88
N VAL A 135 -12.74 -0.89 -10.00
CA VAL A 135 -11.95 -0.57 -8.80
C VAL A 135 -11.98 -1.74 -7.80
N GLY A 136 -13.15 -2.32 -7.54
CA GLY A 136 -13.30 -3.41 -6.56
C GLY A 136 -12.64 -4.70 -7.01
N ILE A 137 -12.91 -5.15 -8.23
CA ILE A 137 -12.39 -6.42 -8.74
C ILE A 137 -10.99 -6.21 -9.33
N GLY A 138 -10.84 -5.26 -10.26
CA GLY A 138 -9.59 -5.06 -10.98
C GLY A 138 -8.47 -4.53 -10.08
N CYS A 139 -8.71 -3.45 -9.38
CA CYS A 139 -7.65 -2.82 -8.57
C CYS A 139 -7.53 -3.45 -7.18
N ALA A 140 -8.64 -3.64 -6.45
CA ALA A 140 -8.58 -4.16 -5.09
C ALA A 140 -8.37 -5.68 -5.07
N ALA A 141 -9.33 -6.49 -5.53
CA ALA A 141 -9.25 -7.94 -5.36
C ALA A 141 -8.03 -8.55 -6.08
N ILE A 142 -7.83 -8.24 -7.36
CA ILE A 142 -6.68 -8.76 -8.13
C ILE A 142 -5.38 -8.18 -7.59
N GLY A 143 -5.33 -6.86 -7.29
CA GLY A 143 -4.13 -6.22 -6.76
C GLY A 143 -3.68 -6.81 -5.43
N PHE A 144 -4.60 -7.03 -4.48
CA PHE A 144 -4.27 -7.67 -3.20
C PHE A 144 -3.90 -9.14 -3.37
N LEU A 145 -4.58 -9.89 -4.27
CA LEU A 145 -4.22 -11.27 -4.57
C LEU A 145 -2.80 -11.39 -5.13
N LEU A 146 -2.44 -10.54 -6.09
CA LEU A 146 -1.08 -10.53 -6.65
C LEU A 146 -0.04 -10.15 -5.60
N THR A 147 -0.33 -9.17 -4.74
CA THR A 147 0.56 -8.80 -3.63
C THR A 147 0.73 -9.96 -2.65
N ALA A 148 -0.37 -10.64 -2.28
CA ALA A 148 -0.30 -11.82 -1.42
C ALA A 148 0.49 -12.97 -2.07
N LYS A 149 0.34 -13.18 -3.38
CA LYS A 149 1.16 -14.14 -4.14
C LYS A 149 2.65 -13.80 -4.12
N ILE A 150 3.01 -12.53 -4.33
CA ILE A 150 4.41 -12.10 -4.23
C ILE A 150 4.93 -12.38 -2.82
N THR A 151 4.17 -12.03 -1.77
CA THR A 151 4.54 -12.27 -0.37
C THR A 151 4.63 -13.77 -0.04
N GLU A 152 3.87 -14.63 -0.71
CA GLU A 152 3.93 -16.08 -0.56
C GLU A 152 5.30 -16.64 -0.98
N TYR A 153 5.85 -16.14 -2.09
CA TYR A 153 7.10 -16.61 -2.70
C TYR A 153 8.36 -15.82 -2.32
N THR A 154 8.19 -14.67 -1.64
CA THR A 154 9.29 -13.81 -1.20
C THR A 154 9.22 -13.55 0.31
N SER A 155 10.13 -12.74 0.86
CA SER A 155 10.01 -12.25 2.23
C SER A 155 8.97 -11.12 2.36
N ALA A 156 8.48 -10.87 3.58
CA ALA A 156 7.59 -9.74 3.83
C ALA A 156 8.28 -8.41 3.53
N THR A 157 9.57 -8.33 3.85
CA THR A 157 10.44 -7.21 3.53
C THR A 157 10.49 -6.97 2.02
N GLU A 158 10.84 -7.97 1.22
CA GLU A 158 10.96 -7.84 -0.24
C GLU A 158 9.63 -7.49 -0.90
N ALA A 159 8.53 -8.10 -0.47
CA ALA A 159 7.19 -7.78 -0.96
C ALA A 159 6.79 -6.32 -0.69
N SER A 160 7.25 -5.72 0.42
CA SER A 160 6.93 -4.32 0.74
C SER A 160 7.53 -3.33 -0.27
N PHE A 161 8.66 -3.64 -0.87
CA PHE A 161 9.31 -2.79 -1.87
C PHE A 161 8.57 -2.71 -3.22
N VAL A 162 7.64 -3.63 -3.48
CA VAL A 162 6.74 -3.54 -4.65
C VAL A 162 5.92 -2.25 -4.61
N TYR A 163 5.61 -1.73 -3.41
CA TYR A 163 4.89 -0.47 -3.26
C TYR A 163 5.66 0.76 -3.75
N LEU A 164 6.99 0.69 -3.91
CA LEU A 164 7.79 1.76 -4.51
C LEU A 164 7.52 1.95 -6.00
N VAL A 165 7.01 0.92 -6.67
CA VAL A 165 6.64 0.99 -8.09
C VAL A 165 5.36 1.79 -8.29
N LYS A 166 4.46 1.84 -7.29
CA LYS A 166 3.17 2.55 -7.39
C LYS A 166 3.30 4.03 -7.73
N PRO A 167 4.12 4.85 -7.02
CA PRO A 167 4.29 6.26 -7.36
C PRO A 167 4.84 6.47 -8.77
N ILE A 168 5.71 5.58 -9.23
CA ILE A 168 6.30 5.64 -10.57
C ILE A 168 5.21 5.47 -11.64
N LEU A 169 4.43 4.38 -11.51
CA LEU A 169 3.34 4.08 -12.44
C LEU A 169 2.23 5.13 -12.37
N ALA A 170 1.85 5.57 -11.17
CA ALA A 170 0.82 6.59 -10.98
C ALA A 170 1.21 7.91 -11.66
N THR A 171 2.47 8.33 -11.50
CA THR A 171 2.96 9.55 -12.15
C THR A 171 3.06 9.40 -13.66
N ALA A 172 3.53 8.25 -14.17
CA ALA A 172 3.57 7.99 -15.62
C ALA A 172 2.16 8.05 -16.22
N LEU A 173 1.17 7.44 -15.56
CA LEU A 173 -0.23 7.49 -16.00
C LEU A 173 -0.82 8.90 -15.91
N ALA A 174 -0.51 9.67 -14.85
CA ALA A 174 -0.97 11.06 -14.73
C ALA A 174 -0.46 11.93 -15.88
N VAL A 175 0.79 11.76 -16.28
CA VAL A 175 1.35 12.48 -17.44
C VAL A 175 0.68 12.04 -18.74
N VAL A 176 0.55 10.74 -18.98
CA VAL A 176 0.03 10.21 -20.26
C VAL A 176 -1.46 10.47 -20.42
N VAL A 177 -2.25 10.29 -19.34
CA VAL A 177 -3.72 10.34 -19.39
C VAL A 177 -4.25 11.75 -19.13
N TYR A 178 -3.65 12.46 -18.18
CA TYR A 178 -4.13 13.78 -17.74
C TYR A 178 -3.27 14.94 -18.23
N HIS A 179 -2.14 14.65 -18.94
CA HIS A 179 -1.18 15.64 -19.40
C HIS A 179 -0.67 16.56 -18.27
N GLU A 180 -0.56 16.01 -17.05
CA GLU A 180 -0.06 16.77 -15.89
C GLU A 180 1.41 17.13 -16.07
N HIS A 181 1.75 18.38 -15.75
CA HIS A 181 3.13 18.82 -15.64
C HIS A 181 3.75 18.30 -14.34
N ILE A 182 4.83 17.55 -14.45
CA ILE A 182 5.56 17.06 -13.28
C ILE A 182 6.59 18.10 -12.85
N SER A 183 6.54 18.50 -11.58
CA SER A 183 7.59 19.36 -11.01
C SER A 183 8.93 18.64 -10.96
N VAL A 184 10.03 19.36 -11.07
CA VAL A 184 11.40 18.81 -11.02
C VAL A 184 11.62 18.03 -9.72
N ASN A 185 11.14 18.54 -8.59
CA ASN A 185 11.24 17.85 -7.28
C ASN A 185 10.56 16.49 -7.30
N ARG A 186 9.37 16.39 -7.94
CA ARG A 186 8.65 15.12 -8.08
C ARG A 186 9.40 14.13 -8.97
N MET A 187 10.03 14.61 -10.07
CA MET A 187 10.87 13.78 -10.94
C MET A 187 12.10 13.23 -10.20
N VAL A 188 12.79 14.08 -9.44
CA VAL A 188 13.95 13.69 -8.64
C VAL A 188 13.52 12.64 -7.58
N GLY A 189 12.44 12.87 -6.85
CA GLY A 189 11.94 11.91 -5.86
C GLY A 189 11.57 10.55 -6.46
N ILE A 190 10.97 10.54 -7.66
CA ILE A 190 10.68 9.30 -8.39
C ILE A 190 11.96 8.56 -8.78
N ALA A 191 13.01 9.28 -9.22
CA ALA A 191 14.30 8.66 -9.52
C ALA A 191 14.92 7.97 -8.28
N PHE A 192 14.76 8.55 -7.09
CA PHE A 192 15.15 7.90 -5.83
C PHE A 192 14.31 6.65 -5.54
N PHE A 193 13.01 6.63 -5.81
CA PHE A 193 12.17 5.44 -5.65
C PHE A 193 12.57 4.31 -6.62
N VAL A 194 12.91 4.65 -7.86
CA VAL A 194 13.47 3.68 -8.82
C VAL A 194 14.77 3.10 -8.27
N ALA A 195 15.69 3.94 -7.80
CA ALA A 195 16.96 3.51 -7.23
C ALA A 195 16.77 2.61 -6.00
N ALA A 196 15.88 2.98 -5.07
CA ALA A 196 15.54 2.17 -3.90
C ALA A 196 14.96 0.79 -4.29
N SER A 197 14.05 0.75 -5.26
CA SER A 197 13.50 -0.50 -5.78
C SER A 197 14.57 -1.39 -6.40
N LEU A 198 15.50 -0.82 -7.17
CA LEU A 198 16.61 -1.55 -7.79
C LEU A 198 17.59 -2.11 -6.75
N CYS A 199 17.84 -1.40 -5.65
CA CYS A 199 18.71 -1.87 -4.56
C CYS A 199 18.22 -3.21 -3.97
N VAL A 200 16.91 -3.46 -3.97
CA VAL A 200 16.31 -4.70 -3.47
C VAL A 200 16.13 -5.72 -4.59
N SER A 201 15.55 -5.30 -5.72
CA SER A 201 15.16 -6.22 -6.78
C SER A 201 16.36 -6.87 -7.48
N VAL A 202 17.46 -6.15 -7.68
CA VAL A 202 18.64 -6.69 -8.41
C VAL A 202 19.31 -7.84 -7.64
N PRO A 203 19.58 -7.75 -6.32
CA PRO A 203 20.12 -8.88 -5.57
C PRO A 203 19.20 -10.10 -5.58
N VAL A 204 17.89 -9.91 -5.39
CA VAL A 204 16.90 -11.00 -5.42
C VAL A 204 16.90 -11.72 -6.76
N LEU A 205 16.89 -10.97 -7.86
CA LEU A 205 16.96 -11.55 -9.22
C LEU A 205 18.26 -12.30 -9.46
N ARG A 206 19.38 -11.83 -8.92
CA ARG A 206 20.68 -12.53 -9.02
C ARG A 206 20.68 -13.83 -8.24
N GLU A 207 20.12 -13.85 -7.03
CA GLU A 207 19.98 -15.06 -6.22
C GLU A 207 19.10 -16.10 -6.94
N MET A 208 17.93 -15.71 -7.44
CA MET A 208 17.03 -16.59 -8.18
C MET A 208 17.67 -17.16 -9.46
N ARG A 209 18.47 -16.39 -10.19
CA ARG A 209 19.19 -16.88 -11.37
C ARG A 209 20.26 -17.91 -11.00
N ARG A 210 20.99 -17.69 -9.89
CA ARG A 210 22.00 -18.65 -9.39
C ARG A 210 21.36 -19.97 -8.98
N GLU A 211 20.25 -19.95 -8.28
CA GLU A 211 19.54 -21.15 -7.88
C GLU A 211 19.01 -21.97 -9.08
N ARG A 212 18.55 -21.27 -10.12
CA ARG A 212 18.15 -21.95 -11.37
C ARG A 212 19.33 -22.59 -12.09
N ALA A 213 20.46 -21.91 -12.15
CA ALA A 213 21.67 -22.42 -12.80
C ALA A 213 22.31 -23.63 -12.08
N VAL A 214 22.00 -23.83 -10.79
CA VAL A 214 22.48 -25.00 -10.00
C VAL A 214 21.53 -26.20 -10.16
N LYS A 215 20.27 -25.97 -10.57
CA LYS A 215 19.27 -27.02 -10.76
C LYS A 215 19.19 -27.57 -12.19
N THR A 216 19.90 -26.96 -13.14
CA THR A 216 20.11 -27.43 -14.51
C THR A 216 21.49 -28.05 -14.66
#